data_0f3ce98c7bfdc7d6dec0703262107258
#
_entry.id   0f3ce98c7bfdc7d6dec0703262107258
#
_cell.length_a   1.000
_cell.length_b   1.000
_cell.length_c   1.000
_cell.angle_alpha   90.00
_cell.angle_beta   90.00
_cell.angle_gamma   90.00
#
_symmetry.space_group_name_H-M   'P 1'
#
loop_
_entity.id
_entity.type
_entity.pdbx_description
1 polymer ?
#
loop_
_entity_poly.entity_id
_entity_poly.type
_entity_poly.pdbx_seq_one_letter_code
_entity_poly.pdbx_strand_id
1 'polypeptide(L)'
;MEAVAAIGAVLAWLGVSLVSLADARRGLAVGLFGTTVGLTLAAVASGRSPLGAAALAAGGVIGAVLRLRDGEPGWGLMRPGSTPRLVAAVLVFLAAVVLVGSSLGVPVGVARLGAVAVALLALLRLMTVEHRSSALGAGATLALGLGALGDGPALVAAAAAAVGLGALRATEDRAGT
;
A
#
# COMPACT_ATOMS: atom_id res chain seq x y z
N MET A 1 16.41 -5.42 -15.72
CA MET A 1 15.62 -4.38 -15.00
C MET A 1 14.13 -4.76 -14.93
N GLU A 2 13.53 -5.33 -15.97
CA GLU A 2 12.12 -5.75 -15.97
C GLU A 2 11.79 -6.81 -14.93
N ALA A 3 12.66 -7.80 -14.72
CA ALA A 3 12.47 -8.81 -13.67
C ALA A 3 12.42 -8.19 -12.26
N VAL A 4 13.25 -7.18 -12.00
CA VAL A 4 13.26 -6.47 -10.72
C VAL A 4 11.98 -5.65 -10.55
N ALA A 5 11.50 -5.01 -11.61
CA ALA A 5 10.22 -4.31 -11.58
C ALA A 5 9.04 -5.26 -11.32
N ALA A 6 9.06 -6.45 -11.92
CA ALA A 6 8.05 -7.47 -11.71
C ALA A 6 8.05 -8.00 -10.26
N ILE A 7 9.22 -8.30 -9.72
CA ILE A 7 9.37 -8.69 -8.31
C ILE A 7 8.85 -7.58 -7.40
N GLY A 8 9.21 -6.31 -7.68
CA GLY A 8 8.71 -5.17 -6.95
C GLY A 8 7.19 -5.05 -6.98
N ALA A 9 6.58 -5.22 -8.15
CA ALA A 9 5.12 -5.19 -8.32
C ALA A 9 4.41 -6.29 -7.53
N VAL A 10 4.94 -7.53 -7.56
CA VAL A 10 4.41 -8.67 -6.81
C VAL A 10 4.54 -8.43 -5.30
N LEU A 11 5.68 -7.95 -4.83
CA LEU A 11 5.89 -7.62 -3.43
C LEU A 11 4.94 -6.51 -2.96
N ALA A 12 4.74 -5.49 -3.77
CA ALA A 12 3.81 -4.41 -3.48
C ALA A 12 2.37 -4.94 -3.36
N TRP A 13 1.95 -5.79 -4.29
CA TRP A 13 0.63 -6.42 -4.25
C TRP A 13 0.46 -7.34 -3.02
N LEU A 14 1.44 -8.16 -2.69
CA LEU A 14 1.41 -8.99 -1.48
C LEU A 14 1.32 -8.13 -0.21
N GLY A 15 2.08 -7.05 -0.16
CA GLY A 15 2.06 -6.10 0.95
C GLY A 15 0.68 -5.45 1.14
N VAL A 16 0.08 -4.92 0.08
CA VAL A 16 -1.25 -4.30 0.17
C VAL A 16 -2.35 -5.33 0.42
N SER A 17 -2.21 -6.56 -0.07
CA SER A 17 -3.13 -7.65 0.25
C SER A 17 -3.09 -7.96 1.75
N LEU A 18 -1.90 -7.94 2.36
CA LEU A 18 -1.75 -8.08 3.80
C LEU A 18 -2.40 -6.92 4.56
N VAL A 19 -2.25 -5.67 4.10
CA VAL A 19 -2.97 -4.50 4.68
C VAL A 19 -4.49 -4.70 4.58
N SER A 20 -4.99 -5.24 3.47
CA SER A 20 -6.44 -5.45 3.28
C SER A 20 -7.01 -6.54 4.17
N LEU A 21 -6.22 -7.56 4.51
CA LEU A 21 -6.62 -8.71 5.34
C LEU A 21 -6.33 -8.52 6.83
N ALA A 22 -5.47 -7.57 7.19
CA ALA A 22 -5.06 -7.33 8.58
C ALA A 22 -5.89 -6.21 9.22
N ASP A 23 -6.31 -6.45 10.47
CA ASP A 23 -6.99 -5.46 11.30
C ASP A 23 -6.14 -5.03 12.51
N ALA A 24 -5.02 -5.72 12.79
CA ALA A 24 -4.14 -5.41 13.90
C ALA A 24 -2.80 -4.80 13.46
N ARG A 25 -2.16 -4.07 14.39
CA ARG A 25 -0.98 -3.23 14.13
C ARG A 25 0.19 -3.94 13.43
N ARG A 26 0.48 -5.21 13.78
CA ARG A 26 1.60 -5.96 13.18
C ARG A 26 1.34 -6.28 11.72
N GLY A 27 0.14 -6.77 11.41
CA GLY A 27 -0.25 -7.09 10.04
C GLY A 27 -0.27 -5.85 9.15
N LEU A 28 -0.83 -4.73 9.65
CA LEU A 28 -0.85 -3.45 8.94
C LEU A 28 0.56 -2.90 8.69
N ALA A 29 1.43 -2.96 9.71
CA ALA A 29 2.80 -2.45 9.58
C ALA A 29 3.64 -3.28 8.62
N VAL A 30 3.58 -4.62 8.72
CA VAL A 30 4.29 -5.52 7.80
C VAL A 30 3.76 -5.39 6.38
N GLY A 31 2.44 -5.28 6.20
CA GLY A 31 1.84 -5.05 4.91
C GLY A 31 2.27 -3.72 4.29
N LEU A 32 2.26 -2.62 5.06
CA LEU A 32 2.73 -1.31 4.60
C LEU A 32 4.22 -1.32 4.26
N PHE A 33 5.04 -1.99 5.09
CA PHE A 33 6.47 -2.17 4.81
C PHE A 33 6.69 -2.95 3.50
N GLY A 34 6.03 -4.09 3.31
CA GLY A 34 6.12 -4.89 2.09
C GLY A 34 5.69 -4.12 0.85
N THR A 35 4.57 -3.37 0.94
CA THR A 35 4.12 -2.48 -0.13
C THR A 35 5.19 -1.43 -0.48
N THR A 36 5.78 -0.82 0.53
CA THR A 36 6.83 0.21 0.35
C THR A 36 8.04 -0.35 -0.36
N VAL A 37 8.57 -1.48 0.12
CA VAL A 37 9.72 -2.16 -0.50
C VAL A 37 9.42 -2.50 -1.96
N GLY A 38 8.25 -3.07 -2.23
CA GLY A 38 7.83 -3.43 -3.57
C GLY A 38 7.73 -2.23 -4.51
N LEU A 39 7.06 -1.16 -4.10
CA LEU A 39 6.93 0.06 -4.90
C LEU A 39 8.27 0.76 -5.12
N THR A 40 9.15 0.76 -4.12
CA THR A 40 10.49 1.33 -4.24
C THR A 40 11.33 0.57 -5.24
N LEU A 41 11.36 -0.76 -5.16
CA LEU A 41 12.04 -1.62 -6.14
C LEU A 41 11.52 -1.38 -7.56
N ALA A 42 10.20 -1.33 -7.73
CA ALA A 42 9.57 -1.06 -9.01
C ALA A 42 9.92 0.33 -9.54
N ALA A 43 9.97 1.35 -8.69
CA ALA A 43 10.33 2.71 -9.06
C ALA A 43 11.79 2.81 -9.52
N VAL A 44 12.73 2.22 -8.76
CA VAL A 44 14.16 2.18 -9.12
C VAL A 44 14.38 1.42 -10.44
N ALA A 45 13.75 0.25 -10.58
CA ALA A 45 13.87 -0.57 -11.78
C ALA A 45 13.32 0.10 -13.04
N SER A 46 12.37 1.02 -12.86
CA SER A 46 11.76 1.81 -13.94
C SER A 46 12.54 3.09 -14.28
N GLY A 47 13.70 3.32 -13.67
CA GLY A 47 14.54 4.49 -13.93
C GLY A 47 13.96 5.80 -13.37
N ARG A 48 13.07 5.73 -12.36
CA ARG A 48 12.53 6.92 -11.70
C ARG A 48 13.59 7.63 -10.87
N SER A 49 13.32 8.87 -10.52
CA SER A 49 14.20 9.71 -9.69
C SER A 49 14.69 8.95 -8.44
N PRO A 50 16.01 8.77 -8.25
CA PRO A 50 16.55 8.10 -7.07
C PRO A 50 16.15 8.78 -5.76
N LEU A 51 16.07 10.12 -5.78
CA LEU A 51 15.61 10.90 -4.63
C LEU A 51 14.15 10.61 -4.29
N GLY A 52 13.28 10.52 -5.32
CA GLY A 52 11.88 10.18 -5.14
C GLY A 52 11.70 8.77 -4.61
N ALA A 53 12.46 7.80 -5.13
CA ALA A 53 12.45 6.43 -4.64
C ALA A 53 12.94 6.32 -3.19
N ALA A 54 14.00 7.05 -2.83
CA ALA A 54 14.51 7.11 -1.46
C ALA A 54 13.49 7.76 -0.51
N ALA A 55 12.82 8.84 -0.94
CA ALA A 55 11.76 9.47 -0.16
C ALA A 55 10.57 8.51 0.06
N LEU A 56 10.15 7.79 -0.98
CA LEU A 56 9.09 6.79 -0.89
C LEU A 56 9.45 5.68 0.11
N ALA A 57 10.68 5.17 0.04
CA ALA A 57 11.19 4.16 0.97
C ALA A 57 11.18 4.68 2.41
N ALA A 58 11.75 5.85 2.64
CA ALA A 58 11.83 6.45 3.98
C ALA A 58 10.44 6.73 4.54
N GLY A 59 9.56 7.37 3.77
CA GLY A 59 8.20 7.70 4.20
C GLY A 59 7.36 6.48 4.54
N GLY A 60 7.43 5.46 3.70
CA GLY A 60 6.69 4.20 3.94
C GLY A 60 7.23 3.41 5.14
N VAL A 61 8.56 3.35 5.33
CA VAL A 61 9.16 2.71 6.51
C VAL A 61 8.78 3.46 7.79
N ILE A 62 8.88 4.79 7.79
CA ILE A 62 8.46 5.60 8.94
C ILE A 62 6.97 5.38 9.23
N GLY A 63 6.12 5.41 8.21
CA GLY A 63 4.69 5.13 8.34
C GLY A 63 4.42 3.75 8.95
N ALA A 64 5.14 2.71 8.50
CA ALA A 64 5.03 1.35 9.03
C ALA A 64 5.45 1.28 10.50
N VAL A 65 6.57 1.92 10.88
CA VAL A 65 7.05 1.98 12.27
C VAL A 65 6.04 2.71 13.17
N LEU A 66 5.46 3.81 12.70
CA LEU A 66 4.44 4.53 13.44
C LEU A 66 3.19 3.67 13.65
N ARG A 67 2.79 2.87 12.65
CA ARG A 67 1.67 1.90 12.79
C ARG A 67 1.94 0.77 13.77
N LEU A 68 3.20 0.36 13.95
CA LEU A 68 3.55 -0.62 15.00
C LEU A 68 3.29 -0.12 16.43
N ARG A 69 3.29 1.20 16.61
CA ARG A 69 3.10 1.83 17.93
C ARG A 69 1.62 2.03 18.27
N ASP A 70 0.74 1.96 17.27
CA ASP A 70 -0.66 2.36 17.39
C ASP A 70 -1.61 1.27 16.88
N GLY A 71 -2.70 1.00 17.60
CA GLY A 71 -3.71 0.02 17.23
C GLY A 71 -3.70 -1.24 18.09
N GLU A 72 -4.63 -2.15 17.79
CA GLU A 72 -4.78 -3.43 18.50
C GLU A 72 -3.51 -4.30 18.40
N PRO A 73 -3.05 -4.88 19.51
CA PRO A 73 -1.91 -5.79 19.51
C PRO A 73 -2.25 -7.09 18.75
N GLY A 74 -1.27 -7.65 18.02
CA GLY A 74 -1.44 -8.91 17.30
C GLY A 74 -1.26 -8.79 15.81
N TRP A 75 -1.61 -9.86 15.09
CA TRP A 75 -1.57 -9.94 13.63
C TRP A 75 -2.90 -9.59 12.97
N GLY A 76 -4.03 -9.93 13.63
CA GLY A 76 -5.39 -9.65 13.17
C GLY A 76 -5.72 -10.18 11.77
N LEU A 77 -5.02 -11.23 11.35
CA LEU A 77 -5.21 -11.83 10.02
C LEU A 77 -6.45 -12.71 10.00
N MET A 78 -7.19 -12.64 8.90
CA MET A 78 -8.29 -13.57 8.58
C MET A 78 -9.34 -13.71 9.70
N ARG A 79 -9.88 -12.61 10.19
CA ARG A 79 -11.08 -12.66 11.04
C ARG A 79 -12.23 -13.35 10.30
N PRO A 80 -13.16 -14.00 11.01
CA PRO A 80 -14.37 -14.55 10.40
C PRO A 80 -15.06 -13.51 9.50
N GLY A 81 -15.32 -13.85 8.23
CA GLY A 81 -15.83 -12.90 7.22
C GLY A 81 -14.77 -12.24 6.32
N SER A 82 -13.49 -12.60 6.41
CA SER A 82 -12.42 -12.06 5.55
C SER A 82 -12.40 -12.66 4.13
N THR A 83 -13.13 -13.74 3.87
CA THR A 83 -13.20 -14.40 2.55
C THR A 83 -13.53 -13.42 1.40
N PRO A 84 -14.51 -12.51 1.52
CA PRO A 84 -14.80 -11.52 0.48
C PRO A 84 -13.62 -10.60 0.20
N ARG A 85 -12.82 -10.24 1.22
CA ARG A 85 -11.64 -9.39 1.08
C ARG A 85 -10.52 -10.11 0.33
N LEU A 86 -10.33 -11.40 0.58
CA LEU A 86 -9.37 -12.22 -0.14
C LEU A 86 -9.75 -12.36 -1.62
N VAL A 87 -11.02 -12.65 -1.90
CA VAL A 87 -11.55 -12.71 -3.27
C VAL A 87 -11.37 -11.36 -3.96
N ALA A 88 -11.68 -10.26 -3.27
CA ALA A 88 -11.49 -8.92 -3.80
C ALA A 88 -10.01 -8.62 -4.11
N ALA A 89 -9.06 -9.06 -3.25
CA ALA A 89 -7.63 -8.87 -3.50
C ALA A 89 -7.18 -9.57 -4.81
N VAL A 90 -7.66 -10.79 -5.04
CA VAL A 90 -7.38 -11.54 -6.27
C VAL A 90 -8.05 -10.88 -7.48
N LEU A 91 -9.34 -10.51 -7.36
CA LEU A 91 -10.07 -9.86 -8.46
C LEU A 91 -9.46 -8.53 -8.86
N VAL A 92 -9.06 -7.71 -7.89
CA VAL A 92 -8.40 -6.42 -8.16
C VAL A 92 -7.05 -6.63 -8.85
N PHE A 93 -6.29 -7.66 -8.46
CA PHE A 93 -5.05 -7.99 -9.16
C PHE A 93 -5.31 -8.39 -10.61
N LEU A 94 -6.27 -9.28 -10.85
CA LEU A 94 -6.67 -9.68 -12.20
C LEU A 94 -7.18 -8.49 -13.02
N ALA A 95 -8.01 -7.63 -12.41
CA ALA A 95 -8.49 -6.42 -13.07
C ALA A 95 -7.34 -5.46 -13.41
N ALA A 96 -6.36 -5.28 -12.51
CA ALA A 96 -5.18 -4.47 -12.78
C ALA A 96 -4.37 -5.05 -13.96
N VAL A 97 -4.18 -6.37 -14.00
CA VAL A 97 -3.51 -7.06 -15.13
C VAL A 97 -4.26 -6.83 -16.44
N VAL A 98 -5.58 -6.98 -16.44
CA VAL A 98 -6.42 -6.77 -17.64
C VAL A 98 -6.39 -5.31 -18.07
N LEU A 99 -6.60 -4.36 -17.16
CA LEU A 99 -6.61 -2.92 -17.47
C LEU A 99 -5.29 -2.43 -18.03
N VAL A 100 -4.18 -2.91 -17.48
CA VAL A 100 -2.83 -2.53 -17.93
C VAL A 100 -2.44 -3.29 -19.18
N GLY A 101 -2.83 -4.56 -19.31
CA GLY A 101 -2.58 -5.38 -20.51
C GLY A 101 -3.44 -4.96 -21.70
N SER A 102 -4.64 -4.45 -21.47
CA SER A 102 -5.58 -3.99 -22.51
C SER A 102 -5.40 -2.52 -22.94
N SER A 103 -4.54 -1.75 -22.24
CA SER A 103 -4.23 -0.37 -22.64
C SER A 103 -3.45 -0.36 -23.95
N LEU A 104 -4.22 -0.55 -25.01
CA LEU A 104 -3.96 -0.54 -26.42
C LEU A 104 -2.66 0.23 -26.83
N GLY A 105 -1.56 -0.49 -27.01
CA GLY A 105 -0.36 0.03 -27.66
C GLY A 105 0.56 0.93 -26.83
N VAL A 106 0.22 1.25 -25.57
CA VAL A 106 1.15 1.94 -24.67
C VAL A 106 1.82 0.89 -23.79
N PRO A 107 3.15 0.73 -23.80
CA PRO A 107 3.85 -0.15 -22.90
C PRO A 107 3.70 0.38 -21.46
N VAL A 108 2.62 0.00 -20.81
CA VAL A 108 2.44 0.31 -19.38
C VAL A 108 3.36 -0.64 -18.64
N GLY A 109 4.48 -0.11 -18.17
CA GLY A 109 5.48 -0.89 -17.48
C GLY A 109 4.91 -1.63 -16.27
N VAL A 110 5.41 -2.82 -15.98
CA VAL A 110 4.99 -3.70 -14.87
C VAL A 110 4.97 -2.95 -13.52
N ALA A 111 5.82 -1.94 -13.36
CA ALA A 111 5.85 -1.08 -12.18
C ALA A 111 4.55 -0.28 -11.98
N ARG A 112 3.94 0.22 -13.07
CA ARG A 112 2.64 0.91 -13.00
C ARG A 112 1.52 -0.04 -12.65
N LEU A 113 1.59 -1.28 -13.13
CA LEU A 113 0.64 -2.33 -12.77
C LEU A 113 0.60 -2.55 -11.26
N GLY A 114 1.77 -2.71 -10.64
CA GLY A 114 1.89 -2.83 -9.18
C GLY A 114 1.30 -1.64 -8.44
N ALA A 115 1.60 -0.42 -8.88
CA ALA A 115 1.09 0.81 -8.27
C ALA A 115 -0.44 0.94 -8.40
N VAL A 116 -1.02 0.61 -9.56
CA VAL A 116 -2.47 0.57 -9.77
C VAL A 116 -3.14 -0.45 -8.85
N ALA A 117 -2.60 -1.67 -8.79
CA ALA A 117 -3.14 -2.71 -7.92
C ALA A 117 -3.12 -2.28 -6.44
N VAL A 118 -2.03 -1.65 -5.99
CA VAL A 118 -1.92 -1.09 -4.64
C VAL A 118 -2.98 -0.03 -4.40
N ALA A 119 -3.14 0.93 -5.31
CA ALA A 119 -4.11 2.01 -5.15
C ALA A 119 -5.55 1.49 -5.10
N LEU A 120 -5.91 0.55 -5.98
CA LEU A 120 -7.25 -0.04 -6.03
C LEU A 120 -7.58 -0.84 -4.77
N LEU A 121 -6.65 -1.69 -4.30
CA LEU A 121 -6.87 -2.46 -3.07
C LEU A 121 -6.95 -1.58 -1.83
N ALA A 122 -6.10 -0.56 -1.74
CA ALA A 122 -6.13 0.39 -0.64
C ALA A 122 -7.43 1.21 -0.64
N LEU A 123 -7.92 1.62 -1.80
CA LEU A 123 -9.20 2.31 -1.95
C LEU A 123 -10.37 1.42 -1.54
N LEU A 124 -10.39 0.18 -2.03
CA LEU A 124 -11.42 -0.80 -1.65
C LEU A 124 -11.42 -1.04 -0.13
N ARG A 125 -10.22 -1.12 0.47
CA ARG A 125 -10.08 -1.26 1.92
C ARG A 125 -10.64 -0.05 2.66
N LEU A 126 -10.38 1.17 2.20
CA LEU A 126 -10.94 2.39 2.78
C LEU A 126 -12.47 2.41 2.80
N MET A 127 -13.10 1.86 1.74
CA MET A 127 -14.55 1.80 1.64
C MET A 127 -15.20 0.74 2.55
N THR A 128 -14.41 -0.24 3.01
CA THR A 128 -14.92 -1.39 3.80
C THR A 128 -14.43 -1.39 5.24
N VAL A 129 -13.68 -0.35 5.64
CA VAL A 129 -13.06 -0.30 6.95
C VAL A 129 -14.00 0.31 7.99
N GLU A 130 -14.09 -0.35 9.15
CA GLU A 130 -14.87 0.13 10.30
C GLU A 130 -13.99 0.78 11.38
N HIS A 131 -12.68 0.45 11.40
CA HIS A 131 -11.77 0.90 12.43
C HIS A 131 -10.82 2.00 11.92
N ARG A 132 -10.68 3.08 12.68
CA ARG A 132 -9.84 4.24 12.32
C ARG A 132 -8.37 3.87 12.05
N SER A 133 -7.79 2.97 12.84
CA SER A 133 -6.41 2.50 12.65
C SER A 133 -6.19 1.82 11.31
N SER A 134 -7.14 0.99 10.89
CA SER A 134 -7.12 0.32 9.58
C SER A 134 -7.35 1.31 8.43
N ALA A 135 -8.21 2.33 8.64
CA ALA A 135 -8.43 3.40 7.66
C ALA A 135 -7.16 4.22 7.41
N LEU A 136 -6.45 4.59 8.48
CA LEU A 136 -5.18 5.32 8.38
C LEU A 136 -4.09 4.49 7.68
N GLY A 137 -4.03 3.18 7.97
CA GLY A 137 -3.12 2.26 7.27
C GLY A 137 -3.44 2.15 5.77
N ALA A 138 -4.72 1.97 5.42
CA ALA A 138 -5.17 1.91 4.04
C ALA A 138 -4.95 3.25 3.32
N GLY A 139 -5.19 4.39 3.99
CA GLY A 139 -4.92 5.72 3.46
C GLY A 139 -3.45 5.96 3.15
N ALA A 140 -2.55 5.56 4.05
CA ALA A 140 -1.11 5.63 3.82
C ALA A 140 -0.70 4.77 2.62
N THR A 141 -1.24 3.56 2.52
CA THR A 141 -0.98 2.65 1.38
C THR A 141 -1.51 3.21 0.07
N LEU A 142 -2.70 3.83 0.09
CA LEU A 142 -3.28 4.51 -1.08
C LEU A 142 -2.38 5.66 -1.54
N ALA A 143 -1.91 6.50 -0.61
CA ALA A 143 -1.01 7.60 -0.91
C ALA A 143 0.28 7.11 -1.60
N LEU A 144 0.89 6.02 -1.08
CA LEU A 144 2.07 5.41 -1.68
C LEU A 144 1.81 4.86 -3.09
N GLY A 145 0.67 4.18 -3.28
CA GLY A 145 0.26 3.66 -4.59
C GLY A 145 0.05 4.77 -5.62
N LEU A 146 -0.70 5.81 -5.26
CA LEU A 146 -0.94 6.96 -6.15
C LEU A 146 0.36 7.72 -6.45
N GLY A 147 1.21 7.95 -5.45
CA GLY A 147 2.50 8.58 -5.65
C GLY A 147 3.41 7.79 -6.58
N ALA A 148 3.36 6.45 -6.49
CA ALA A 148 4.13 5.59 -7.38
C ALA A 148 3.64 5.59 -8.84
N LEU A 149 2.49 6.15 -9.14
CA LEU A 149 2.04 6.40 -10.53
C LEU A 149 2.64 7.67 -11.12
N GLY A 150 3.04 8.62 -10.27
CA GLY A 150 3.61 9.91 -10.66
C GLY A 150 5.14 9.92 -10.72
N ASP A 151 5.71 11.11 -10.90
CA ASP A 151 7.15 11.35 -10.94
C ASP A 151 7.72 11.79 -9.57
N GLY A 152 8.99 12.24 -9.52
CA GLY A 152 9.71 12.57 -8.30
C GLY A 152 8.93 13.39 -7.26
N PRO A 153 8.29 14.52 -7.60
CA PRO A 153 7.49 15.29 -6.65
C PRO A 153 6.29 14.52 -6.08
N ALA A 154 5.63 13.67 -6.89
CA ALA A 154 4.53 12.85 -6.44
C ALA A 154 4.97 11.78 -5.45
N LEU A 155 6.16 11.19 -5.66
CA LEU A 155 6.77 10.23 -4.73
C LEU A 155 7.07 10.87 -3.37
N VAL A 156 7.58 12.11 -3.36
CA VAL A 156 7.85 12.86 -2.14
C VAL A 156 6.57 13.23 -1.40
N ALA A 157 5.55 13.69 -2.13
CA ALA A 157 4.24 14.01 -1.55
C ALA A 157 3.57 12.77 -0.95
N ALA A 158 3.66 11.63 -1.63
CA ALA A 158 3.15 10.35 -1.13
C ALA A 158 3.87 9.90 0.14
N ALA A 159 5.18 10.05 0.18
CA ALA A 159 5.99 9.78 1.38
C ALA A 159 5.55 10.64 2.57
N ALA A 160 5.40 11.95 2.35
CA ALA A 160 4.93 12.88 3.37
C ALA A 160 3.51 12.53 3.85
N ALA A 161 2.60 12.19 2.94
CA ALA A 161 1.25 11.76 3.28
C ALA A 161 1.24 10.47 4.10
N ALA A 162 2.06 9.48 3.73
CA ALA A 162 2.18 8.22 4.48
C ALA A 162 2.70 8.44 5.91
N VAL A 163 3.68 9.32 6.07
CA VAL A 163 4.19 9.72 7.41
C VAL A 163 3.12 10.47 8.20
N GLY A 164 2.45 11.45 7.57
CA GLY A 164 1.39 12.23 8.21
C GLY A 164 0.25 11.34 8.71
N LEU A 165 -0.26 10.46 7.85
CA LEU A 165 -1.30 9.48 8.21
C LEU A 165 -0.81 8.48 9.27
N GLY A 166 0.47 8.09 9.20
CA GLY A 166 1.12 7.26 10.22
C GLY A 166 1.21 7.95 11.58
N ALA A 167 1.43 9.27 11.61
CA ALA A 167 1.55 10.05 12.84
C ALA A 167 0.19 10.35 13.50
N LEU A 168 -0.91 10.30 12.75
CA LEU A 168 -2.25 10.45 13.31
C LEU A 168 -2.56 9.25 14.21
N ARG A 169 -2.70 9.51 15.50
CA ARG A 169 -3.02 8.48 16.49
C ARG A 169 -4.50 8.09 16.40
N ALA A 170 -4.77 6.81 16.55
CA ALA A 170 -6.13 6.29 16.67
C ALA A 170 -6.69 6.55 18.11
N THR A 171 -6.40 7.71 18.69
CA THR A 171 -6.47 7.98 20.15
C THR A 171 -7.87 8.26 20.70
N GLU A 172 -8.95 8.05 19.97
CA GLU A 172 -10.28 8.49 20.45
C GLU A 172 -11.23 7.38 20.94
N ASP A 173 -10.82 6.12 21.00
CA ASP A 173 -11.69 5.07 21.58
C ASP A 173 -11.70 5.03 23.11
N ARG A 174 -11.04 5.97 23.80
CA ARG A 174 -10.99 6.02 25.26
C ARG A 174 -11.90 7.06 25.92
N ALA A 175 -12.66 7.79 25.15
CA ALA A 175 -13.58 8.80 25.69
C ALA A 175 -15.03 8.31 25.88
N GLY A 176 -15.26 7.01 25.82
CA GLY A 176 -16.60 6.40 25.87
C GLY A 176 -16.79 5.30 26.91
N THR A 177 -16.03 5.30 28.03
CA THR A 177 -16.34 4.43 29.19
C THR A 177 -16.37 5.22 30.46
#